data_681e313e4e00ee5ca9a7e647fb2c811d
#
_entry.id   681e313e4e00ee5ca9a7e647fb2c811d
#
_cell.length_a   1.000
_cell.length_b   1.000
_cell.length_c   1.000
_cell.angle_alpha   90.00
_cell.angle_beta   90.00
_cell.angle_gamma   90.00
#
_symmetry.space_group_name_H-M   'P 1'
#
loop_
_entity.id
_entity.type
_entity.pdbx_description
1 polymer ?
#
loop_
_entity_poly.entity_id
_entity_poly.type
_entity_poly.pdbx_seq_one_letter_code
_entity_poly.pdbx_strand_id
1 'polypeptide(L)'
;AAAGAAVETMDATGRGTLRDLAATLPDTFDTVDRTAEDLAAFLYTSGTTGRSKGAMLSQQNLLSNAETLVDVWHFTKADVLLHALPIFHTHGLFVATNIMLLSGGAMVFLPKLDIDQLIRFMPQATALMGVPTFYTRLLCSDDFTAGLTAHMRLFISGSAPLLAETHKQFEERTGHRILERYGMTETNMNTSNPYDGPRRGGTVGTPLPGVELKICDPETGETLPQGEIGVVEVRGPNVFQGYWQMPEKTAAELRADGFFI
;
A
#
# COMPACT_ATOMS: atom_id res chain seq x y z
N ALA A 1 -5.14 -29.80 -12.28
CA ALA A 1 -5.53 -29.15 -11.04
C ALA A 1 -5.25 -30.07 -9.87
N ALA A 2 -4.18 -29.78 -9.09
CA ALA A 2 -3.71 -30.62 -7.97
C ALA A 2 -4.67 -30.50 -6.82
N ALA A 3 -5.83 -30.50 -6.75
CA ALA A 3 -6.79 -30.53 -5.63
C ALA A 3 -8.26 -30.66 -6.10
N GLY A 4 -8.52 -31.10 -7.35
CA GLY A 4 -9.88 -31.18 -7.89
C GLY A 4 -10.53 -29.82 -8.15
N ALA A 5 -9.77 -28.71 -8.05
CA ALA A 5 -10.28 -27.38 -8.33
C ALA A 5 -10.46 -27.15 -9.84
N ALA A 6 -11.53 -26.47 -10.21
CA ALA A 6 -11.67 -25.97 -11.58
C ALA A 6 -10.63 -24.87 -11.85
N VAL A 7 -10.05 -24.89 -13.04
CA VAL A 7 -9.07 -23.91 -13.47
C VAL A 7 -9.61 -23.18 -14.69
N GLU A 8 -9.84 -21.90 -14.53
CA GLU A 8 -10.28 -21.03 -15.60
C GLU A 8 -9.10 -20.17 -16.09
N THR A 9 -9.10 -19.85 -17.38
CA THR A 9 -8.03 -19.07 -18.02
C THR A 9 -8.54 -17.72 -18.46
N MET A 10 -7.65 -16.72 -18.40
CA MET A 10 -7.88 -15.39 -18.98
C MET A 10 -6.55 -14.83 -19.46
N ASP A 11 -6.45 -14.43 -20.71
CA ASP A 11 -5.27 -13.77 -21.25
C ASP A 11 -5.28 -12.25 -21.00
N ALA A 12 -4.22 -11.56 -21.42
CA ALA A 12 -4.09 -10.10 -21.26
C ALA A 12 -5.13 -9.29 -22.07
N THR A 13 -5.84 -9.91 -23.01
CA THR A 13 -6.94 -9.29 -23.78
C THR A 13 -8.31 -9.60 -23.19
N GLY A 14 -8.36 -10.27 -22.04
CA GLY A 14 -9.60 -10.68 -21.37
C GLY A 14 -10.33 -11.85 -22.05
N ARG A 15 -9.64 -12.66 -22.85
CA ARG A 15 -10.20 -13.87 -23.48
C ARG A 15 -9.81 -15.11 -22.70
N GLY A 16 -10.70 -16.10 -22.69
CA GLY A 16 -10.45 -17.38 -22.03
C GLY A 16 -11.70 -17.94 -21.36
N THR A 17 -11.57 -19.13 -20.79
CA THR A 17 -12.68 -19.89 -20.21
C THR A 17 -13.38 -19.16 -19.06
N LEU A 18 -12.67 -18.30 -18.33
CA LEU A 18 -13.28 -17.47 -17.28
C LEU A 18 -14.35 -16.53 -17.86
N ARG A 19 -14.06 -15.89 -18.98
CA ARG A 19 -15.01 -15.02 -19.67
C ARG A 19 -16.20 -15.80 -20.24
N ASP A 20 -15.93 -16.96 -20.83
CA ASP A 20 -16.96 -17.82 -21.39
C ASP A 20 -17.91 -18.31 -20.28
N LEU A 21 -17.36 -18.71 -19.13
CA LEU A 21 -18.14 -19.07 -17.96
C LEU A 21 -18.96 -17.88 -17.43
N ALA A 22 -18.36 -16.71 -17.28
CA ALA A 22 -19.04 -15.52 -16.78
C ALA A 22 -20.23 -15.11 -17.67
N ALA A 23 -20.12 -15.30 -18.99
CA ALA A 23 -21.20 -15.01 -19.92
C ALA A 23 -22.45 -15.92 -19.75
N THR A 24 -22.33 -17.04 -19.04
CA THR A 24 -23.42 -17.97 -18.73
C THR A 24 -24.08 -17.72 -17.37
N LEU A 25 -23.49 -16.84 -16.55
CA LEU A 25 -23.97 -16.54 -15.22
C LEU A 25 -24.91 -15.31 -15.23
N PRO A 26 -25.80 -15.18 -14.22
CA PRO A 26 -26.60 -13.96 -14.07
C PRO A 26 -25.68 -12.76 -13.78
N ASP A 27 -26.12 -11.57 -14.17
CA ASP A 27 -25.46 -10.30 -13.91
C ASP A 27 -25.76 -9.73 -12.52
N THR A 28 -26.48 -10.46 -11.69
CA THR A 28 -26.82 -10.12 -10.31
C THR A 28 -26.13 -11.06 -9.34
N PHE A 29 -25.69 -10.51 -8.21
CA PHE A 29 -25.08 -11.26 -7.15
C PHE A 29 -25.49 -10.70 -5.77
N ASP A 30 -25.96 -11.56 -4.89
CA ASP A 30 -26.23 -11.17 -3.51
C ASP A 30 -24.92 -11.14 -2.72
N THR A 31 -24.57 -9.95 -2.23
CA THR A 31 -23.35 -9.79 -1.42
C THR A 31 -23.45 -10.65 -0.16
N VAL A 32 -22.45 -11.48 0.06
CA VAL A 32 -22.37 -12.31 1.28
C VAL A 32 -21.92 -11.46 2.45
N ASP A 33 -22.72 -11.43 3.51
CA ASP A 33 -22.36 -10.74 4.75
C ASP A 33 -21.09 -11.34 5.37
N ARG A 34 -20.18 -10.47 5.79
CA ARG A 34 -18.94 -10.81 6.48
C ARG A 34 -18.81 -10.02 7.76
N THR A 35 -18.20 -10.62 8.76
CA THR A 35 -17.82 -9.94 10.00
C THR A 35 -16.46 -9.27 9.86
N ALA A 36 -16.14 -8.37 10.76
CA ALA A 36 -14.85 -7.69 10.84
C ALA A 36 -13.66 -8.67 10.92
N GLU A 37 -13.87 -9.79 11.59
CA GLU A 37 -12.83 -10.80 11.85
C GLU A 37 -12.70 -11.83 10.71
N ASP A 38 -13.66 -11.87 9.77
CA ASP A 38 -13.57 -12.78 8.64
C ASP A 38 -12.34 -12.46 7.80
N LEU A 39 -11.67 -13.51 7.34
CA LEU A 39 -10.51 -13.39 6.49
C LEU A 39 -10.89 -12.78 5.14
N ALA A 40 -10.24 -11.70 4.79
CA ALA A 40 -10.43 -10.99 3.52
C ALA A 40 -9.39 -11.41 2.48
N ALA A 41 -8.15 -11.62 2.91
CA ALA A 41 -7.06 -11.89 1.99
C ALA A 41 -5.91 -12.69 2.61
N PHE A 42 -5.22 -13.41 1.72
CA PHE A 42 -3.89 -13.96 1.96
C PHE A 42 -2.89 -13.27 1.05
N LEU A 43 -1.84 -12.67 1.63
CA LEU A 43 -0.71 -12.22 0.87
C LEU A 43 0.54 -12.99 1.27
N TYR A 44 1.21 -13.56 0.28
CA TYR A 44 2.46 -14.26 0.51
C TYR A 44 3.65 -13.29 0.46
N THR A 45 4.46 -13.33 1.52
CA THR A 45 5.72 -12.59 1.61
C THR A 45 6.89 -13.54 1.39
N SER A 46 7.96 -13.04 0.77
CA SER A 46 9.22 -13.78 0.67
C SER A 46 9.85 -13.85 2.05
N GLY A 47 9.71 -14.98 2.75
CA GLY A 47 10.37 -15.19 4.04
C GLY A 47 11.89 -15.16 3.90
N THR A 48 12.58 -14.53 4.84
CA THR A 48 14.05 -14.53 4.93
C THR A 48 14.65 -15.94 5.08
N THR A 49 13.83 -16.93 5.43
CA THR A 49 14.19 -18.33 5.64
C THR A 49 13.85 -19.26 4.46
N GLY A 50 13.51 -18.71 3.29
CA GLY A 50 13.30 -19.46 2.05
C GLY A 50 11.90 -20.04 1.84
N ARG A 51 11.01 -20.09 2.86
CA ARG A 51 9.61 -20.49 2.70
C ARG A 51 8.70 -19.25 2.75
N SER A 52 7.88 -19.06 1.71
CA SER A 52 6.91 -17.98 1.68
C SER A 52 5.92 -18.08 2.85
N LYS A 53 5.64 -16.94 3.49
CA LYS A 53 4.70 -16.81 4.61
C LYS A 53 3.39 -16.21 4.10
N GLY A 54 2.27 -16.85 4.33
CA GLY A 54 0.95 -16.31 3.99
C GLY A 54 0.39 -15.45 5.12
N ALA A 55 0.45 -14.15 4.99
CA ALA A 55 -0.15 -13.22 5.95
C ALA A 55 -1.68 -13.25 5.82
N MET A 56 -2.38 -13.50 6.93
CA MET A 56 -3.84 -13.53 7.02
C MET A 56 -4.37 -12.14 7.38
N LEU A 57 -5.08 -11.51 6.45
CA LEU A 57 -5.64 -10.17 6.61
C LEU A 57 -7.17 -10.26 6.74
N SER A 58 -7.72 -9.75 7.83
CA SER A 58 -9.17 -9.70 8.04
C SER A 58 -9.82 -8.53 7.29
N GLN A 59 -11.16 -8.53 7.22
CA GLN A 59 -11.94 -7.41 6.72
C GLN A 59 -11.61 -6.13 7.48
N GLN A 60 -11.51 -6.21 8.82
CA GLN A 60 -11.17 -5.07 9.67
C GLN A 60 -9.75 -4.55 9.42
N ASN A 61 -8.77 -5.43 9.23
CA ASN A 61 -7.39 -4.98 8.96
C ASN A 61 -7.30 -4.09 7.71
N LEU A 62 -8.00 -4.50 6.65
CA LEU A 62 -8.00 -3.76 5.39
C LEU A 62 -8.86 -2.49 5.46
N LEU A 63 -10.05 -2.59 6.05
CA LEU A 63 -11.00 -1.48 6.12
C LEU A 63 -10.48 -0.36 7.00
N SER A 64 -10.07 -0.65 8.24
CA SER A 64 -9.58 0.37 9.18
C SER A 64 -8.39 1.15 8.63
N ASN A 65 -7.47 0.47 7.96
CA ASN A 65 -6.31 1.13 7.35
C ASN A 65 -6.73 2.03 6.18
N ALA A 66 -7.63 1.54 5.32
CA ALA A 66 -8.09 2.30 4.17
C ALA A 66 -8.91 3.54 4.58
N GLU A 67 -9.80 3.43 5.57
CA GLU A 67 -10.54 4.57 6.15
C GLU A 67 -9.60 5.63 6.72
N THR A 68 -8.63 5.19 7.54
CA THR A 68 -7.61 6.09 8.10
C THR A 68 -6.84 6.82 7.00
N LEU A 69 -6.44 6.13 5.93
CA LEU A 69 -5.68 6.73 4.84
C LEU A 69 -6.51 7.66 3.96
N VAL A 70 -7.81 7.38 3.75
CA VAL A 70 -8.73 8.31 3.09
C VAL A 70 -8.79 9.62 3.86
N ASP A 71 -8.92 9.55 5.19
CA ASP A 71 -9.01 10.70 6.06
C ASP A 71 -7.69 11.50 6.11
N VAL A 72 -6.58 10.86 6.49
CA VAL A 72 -5.28 11.56 6.68
C VAL A 72 -4.63 12.06 5.39
N TRP A 73 -4.97 11.49 4.23
CA TRP A 73 -4.50 11.96 2.93
C TRP A 73 -5.56 12.75 2.15
N HIS A 74 -6.70 12.99 2.79
CA HIS A 74 -7.81 13.81 2.28
C HIS A 74 -8.31 13.35 0.90
N PHE A 75 -8.41 12.04 0.69
CA PHE A 75 -8.97 11.52 -0.56
C PHE A 75 -10.49 11.71 -0.62
N THR A 76 -10.97 12.13 -1.77
CA THR A 76 -12.38 12.44 -2.04
C THR A 76 -12.81 11.88 -3.39
N LYS A 77 -14.10 11.94 -3.67
CA LYS A 77 -14.67 11.58 -4.98
C LYS A 77 -14.16 12.44 -6.16
N ALA A 78 -13.54 13.58 -5.88
CA ALA A 78 -12.95 14.44 -6.91
C ALA A 78 -11.55 13.98 -7.32
N ASP A 79 -10.96 13.01 -6.60
CA ASP A 79 -9.61 12.55 -6.88
C ASP A 79 -9.54 11.53 -8.01
N VAL A 80 -8.47 11.64 -8.77
CA VAL A 80 -8.08 10.67 -9.79
C VAL A 80 -6.66 10.19 -9.47
N LEU A 81 -6.54 8.92 -9.13
CA LEU A 81 -5.25 8.30 -8.85
C LEU A 81 -4.63 7.73 -10.13
N LEU A 82 -3.41 8.17 -10.44
CA LEU A 82 -2.59 7.52 -11.45
C LEU A 82 -1.95 6.27 -10.83
N HIS A 83 -2.43 5.09 -11.23
CA HIS A 83 -2.14 3.82 -10.58
C HIS A 83 -1.36 2.88 -11.51
N ALA A 84 -0.05 2.79 -11.31
CA ALA A 84 0.84 1.89 -12.03
C ALA A 84 1.53 0.86 -11.10
N LEU A 85 1.08 0.75 -9.84
CA LEU A 85 1.61 -0.20 -8.87
C LEU A 85 1.11 -1.61 -9.17
N PRO A 86 1.93 -2.65 -8.89
CA PRO A 86 1.50 -4.04 -9.02
C PRO A 86 0.36 -4.37 -8.05
N ILE A 87 -0.72 -4.96 -8.56
CA ILE A 87 -1.87 -5.38 -7.73
C ILE A 87 -1.70 -6.74 -7.04
N PHE A 88 -0.52 -7.33 -7.10
CA PHE A 88 -0.16 -8.50 -6.30
C PHE A 88 0.61 -8.15 -5.02
N HIS A 89 0.76 -6.85 -4.71
CA HIS A 89 1.32 -6.31 -3.47
C HIS A 89 0.30 -5.44 -2.75
N THR A 90 0.38 -5.42 -1.41
CA THR A 90 -0.53 -4.63 -0.55
C THR A 90 -0.61 -3.16 -0.98
N HIS A 91 0.49 -2.54 -1.37
CA HIS A 91 0.50 -1.13 -1.81
C HIS A 91 -0.44 -0.87 -2.99
N GLY A 92 -0.36 -1.67 -4.04
CA GLY A 92 -1.23 -1.51 -5.21
C GLY A 92 -2.64 -2.02 -4.98
N LEU A 93 -2.78 -3.22 -4.37
CA LEU A 93 -4.06 -3.88 -4.23
C LEU A 93 -4.92 -3.24 -3.13
N PHE A 94 -4.37 -3.07 -1.92
CA PHE A 94 -5.17 -2.64 -0.77
C PHE A 94 -5.03 -1.17 -0.45
N VAL A 95 -3.81 -0.61 -0.50
CA VAL A 95 -3.66 0.82 -0.20
C VAL A 95 -4.25 1.67 -1.33
N ALA A 96 -3.70 1.56 -2.53
CA ALA A 96 -4.12 2.41 -3.65
C ALA A 96 -5.58 2.17 -4.05
N THR A 97 -5.98 0.91 -4.25
CA THR A 97 -7.31 0.58 -4.74
C THR A 97 -8.40 0.84 -3.70
N ASN A 98 -8.21 0.41 -2.43
CA ASN A 98 -9.25 0.58 -1.41
C ASN A 98 -9.50 2.05 -1.06
N ILE A 99 -8.45 2.88 -1.03
CA ILE A 99 -8.61 4.33 -0.81
C ILE A 99 -9.52 4.94 -1.89
N MET A 100 -9.30 4.58 -3.15
CA MET A 100 -10.09 5.13 -4.25
C MET A 100 -11.52 4.60 -4.25
N LEU A 101 -11.72 3.31 -3.92
CA LEU A 101 -13.06 2.75 -3.77
C LEU A 101 -13.85 3.39 -2.64
N LEU A 102 -13.24 3.57 -1.46
CA LEU A 102 -13.90 4.17 -0.30
C LEU A 102 -14.17 5.65 -0.49
N SER A 103 -13.23 6.40 -1.08
CA SER A 103 -13.44 7.83 -1.34
C SER A 103 -14.43 8.11 -2.49
N GLY A 104 -14.77 7.10 -3.29
CA GLY A 104 -15.58 7.25 -4.49
C GLY A 104 -14.86 7.95 -5.64
N GLY A 105 -13.53 8.02 -5.59
CA GLY A 105 -12.67 8.60 -6.61
C GLY A 105 -12.50 7.69 -7.85
N ALA A 106 -11.69 8.13 -8.79
CA ALA A 106 -11.39 7.39 -10.01
C ALA A 106 -9.90 6.99 -10.10
N MET A 107 -9.60 5.98 -10.92
CA MET A 107 -8.23 5.56 -11.18
C MET A 107 -7.94 5.55 -12.68
N VAL A 108 -6.80 6.12 -13.08
CA VAL A 108 -6.15 5.81 -14.35
C VAL A 108 -5.23 4.63 -14.11
N PHE A 109 -5.70 3.43 -14.46
CA PHE A 109 -5.02 2.19 -14.16
C PHE A 109 -4.07 1.78 -15.29
N LEU A 110 -2.78 1.68 -14.99
CA LEU A 110 -1.75 1.24 -15.92
C LEU A 110 -1.25 -0.16 -15.52
N PRO A 111 -1.03 -1.07 -16.46
CA PRO A 111 -0.66 -2.46 -16.16
C PRO A 111 0.73 -2.60 -15.54
N LYS A 112 1.59 -1.61 -15.71
CA LYS A 112 2.97 -1.56 -15.19
C LYS A 112 3.50 -0.13 -15.19
N LEU A 113 4.65 0.05 -14.54
CA LEU A 113 5.42 1.29 -14.63
C LEU A 113 5.90 1.53 -16.07
N ASP A 114 5.39 2.58 -16.67
CA ASP A 114 5.76 3.10 -17.97
C ASP A 114 5.77 4.63 -17.88
N ILE A 115 6.94 5.24 -18.04
CA ILE A 115 7.15 6.68 -17.80
C ILE A 115 6.37 7.51 -18.80
N ASP A 116 6.37 7.12 -20.07
CA ASP A 116 5.67 7.85 -21.13
C ASP A 116 4.15 7.83 -20.89
N GLN A 117 3.62 6.70 -20.45
CA GLN A 117 2.21 6.58 -20.07
C GLN A 117 1.89 7.41 -18.81
N LEU A 118 2.76 7.39 -17.79
CA LEU A 118 2.58 8.24 -16.60
C LEU A 118 2.52 9.71 -16.98
N ILE A 119 3.47 10.20 -17.78
CA ILE A 119 3.49 11.59 -18.27
C ILE A 119 2.26 11.91 -19.09
N ARG A 120 1.88 11.04 -20.01
CA ARG A 120 0.71 11.21 -20.87
C ARG A 120 -0.60 11.36 -20.08
N PHE A 121 -0.78 10.55 -19.03
CA PHE A 121 -2.03 10.53 -18.26
C PHE A 121 -1.99 11.43 -17.01
N MET A 122 -0.83 11.96 -16.64
CA MET A 122 -0.69 12.87 -15.48
C MET A 122 -1.64 14.08 -15.52
N PRO A 123 -1.92 14.72 -16.67
CA PRO A 123 -2.89 15.81 -16.74
C PRO A 123 -4.32 15.46 -16.31
N GLN A 124 -4.66 14.17 -16.24
CA GLN A 124 -5.98 13.69 -15.80
C GLN A 124 -6.02 13.29 -14.34
N ALA A 125 -4.87 13.26 -13.66
CA ALA A 125 -4.74 12.75 -12.31
C ALA A 125 -4.56 13.88 -11.29
N THR A 126 -4.97 13.62 -10.04
CA THR A 126 -4.74 14.52 -8.89
C THR A 126 -3.70 13.97 -7.92
N ALA A 127 -3.46 12.66 -7.98
CA ALA A 127 -2.51 11.98 -7.10
C ALA A 127 -1.75 10.87 -7.85
N LEU A 128 -0.53 10.60 -7.38
CA LEU A 128 0.31 9.47 -7.81
C LEU A 128 0.83 8.73 -6.58
N MET A 129 0.63 7.42 -6.54
CA MET A 129 1.30 6.54 -5.59
C MET A 129 2.37 5.72 -6.30
N GLY A 130 3.58 5.71 -5.74
CA GLY A 130 4.72 5.01 -6.32
C GLY A 130 5.68 4.45 -5.29
N VAL A 131 6.62 3.66 -5.77
CA VAL A 131 7.84 3.30 -5.05
C VAL A 131 8.97 4.24 -5.46
N PRO A 132 10.10 4.33 -4.72
CA PRO A 132 11.18 5.28 -5.04
C PRO A 132 11.63 5.27 -6.49
N THR A 133 11.67 4.11 -7.15
CA THR A 133 12.06 3.99 -8.56
C THR A 133 11.11 4.70 -9.53
N PHE A 134 9.85 4.95 -9.17
CA PHE A 134 8.94 5.74 -9.99
C PHE A 134 9.46 7.18 -10.09
N TYR A 135 9.83 7.74 -8.96
CA TYR A 135 10.29 9.13 -8.84
C TYR A 135 11.66 9.34 -9.48
N THR A 136 12.61 8.42 -9.27
CA THR A 136 13.92 8.51 -9.93
C THR A 136 13.80 8.42 -11.45
N ARG A 137 12.91 7.55 -11.97
CA ARG A 137 12.68 7.44 -13.41
C ARG A 137 11.92 8.63 -14.00
N LEU A 138 10.94 9.20 -13.29
CA LEU A 138 10.27 10.43 -13.70
C LEU A 138 11.26 11.59 -13.79
N LEU A 139 12.18 11.72 -12.84
CA LEU A 139 13.21 12.75 -12.85
C LEU A 139 14.21 12.62 -14.00
N CYS A 140 14.34 11.43 -14.61
CA CYS A 140 15.16 11.22 -15.81
C CYS A 140 14.48 11.70 -17.11
N SER A 141 13.17 12.04 -17.08
CA SER A 141 12.47 12.54 -18.26
C SER A 141 12.44 14.06 -18.29
N ASP A 142 12.79 14.64 -19.42
CA ASP A 142 12.71 16.08 -19.63
C ASP A 142 11.27 16.60 -19.69
N ASP A 143 10.32 15.75 -20.05
CA ASP A 143 8.89 16.06 -20.10
C ASP A 143 8.24 16.14 -18.70
N PHE A 144 8.94 15.64 -17.67
CA PHE A 144 8.47 15.72 -16.29
C PHE A 144 8.80 17.07 -15.68
N THR A 145 7.90 18.04 -15.83
CA THR A 145 8.10 19.46 -15.49
C THR A 145 7.16 19.93 -14.39
N ALA A 146 7.48 21.10 -13.79
CA ALA A 146 6.58 21.78 -12.86
C ALA A 146 5.23 22.12 -13.49
N GLY A 147 5.21 22.52 -14.78
CA GLY A 147 3.96 22.78 -15.50
C GLY A 147 3.05 21.55 -15.63
N LEU A 148 3.66 20.39 -15.91
CA LEU A 148 2.92 19.11 -15.99
C LEU A 148 2.28 18.72 -14.65
N THR A 149 2.93 19.03 -13.54
CA THR A 149 2.52 18.60 -12.20
C THR A 149 1.76 19.67 -11.41
N ALA A 150 1.60 20.88 -11.92
CA ALA A 150 1.07 22.03 -11.18
C ALA A 150 -0.32 21.81 -10.56
N HIS A 151 -1.16 20.99 -11.19
CA HIS A 151 -2.51 20.66 -10.73
C HIS A 151 -2.58 19.43 -9.83
N MET A 152 -1.48 18.68 -9.74
CA MET A 152 -1.38 17.53 -8.85
C MET A 152 -1.37 18.00 -7.39
N ARG A 153 -2.04 17.28 -6.50
CA ARG A 153 -2.06 17.63 -5.07
C ARG A 153 -1.18 16.71 -4.21
N LEU A 154 -0.91 15.48 -4.68
CA LEU A 154 -0.28 14.51 -3.82
C LEU A 154 0.57 13.49 -4.58
N PHE A 155 1.81 13.35 -4.13
CA PHE A 155 2.73 12.30 -4.53
C PHE A 155 3.12 11.50 -3.29
N ILE A 156 2.87 10.17 -3.30
CA ILE A 156 3.11 9.28 -2.15
C ILE A 156 4.19 8.27 -2.51
N SER A 157 5.19 8.12 -1.66
CA SER A 157 6.24 7.10 -1.79
C SER A 157 6.27 6.13 -0.61
N GLY A 158 6.60 4.87 -0.89
CA GLY A 158 6.83 3.87 0.13
C GLY A 158 7.24 2.52 -0.43
N SER A 159 7.18 1.49 0.39
CA SER A 159 7.63 0.10 0.13
C SER A 159 9.16 -0.05 -0.02
N ALA A 160 9.91 1.04 0.01
CA ALA A 160 11.36 1.10 0.10
C ALA A 160 11.76 2.51 0.58
N PRO A 161 12.97 2.68 1.14
CA PRO A 161 13.47 4.00 1.51
C PRO A 161 13.65 4.91 0.28
N LEU A 162 13.12 6.13 0.37
CA LEU A 162 13.37 7.17 -0.61
C LEU A 162 14.63 7.95 -0.20
N LEU A 163 15.57 8.11 -1.11
CA LEU A 163 16.77 8.91 -0.85
C LEU A 163 16.38 10.38 -0.67
N ALA A 164 16.94 11.03 0.36
CA ALA A 164 16.71 12.46 0.61
C ALA A 164 17.09 13.33 -0.60
N GLU A 165 18.12 12.95 -1.35
CA GLU A 165 18.50 13.62 -2.60
C GLU A 165 17.41 13.51 -3.68
N THR A 166 16.77 12.34 -3.85
CA THR A 166 15.65 12.18 -4.77
C THR A 166 14.47 13.06 -4.36
N HIS A 167 14.17 13.13 -3.06
CA HIS A 167 13.11 13.98 -2.52
C HIS A 167 13.39 15.46 -2.85
N LYS A 168 14.62 15.92 -2.63
CA LYS A 168 15.08 17.28 -2.93
C LYS A 168 14.98 17.60 -4.42
N GLN A 169 15.53 16.74 -5.29
CA GLN A 169 15.46 16.92 -6.75
C GLN A 169 14.01 16.96 -7.25
N PHE A 170 13.14 16.17 -6.66
CA PHE A 170 11.72 16.17 -6.99
C PHE A 170 11.04 17.49 -6.61
N GLU A 171 11.32 18.02 -5.42
CA GLU A 171 10.83 19.33 -4.98
C GLU A 171 11.37 20.46 -5.87
N GLU A 172 12.66 20.46 -6.19
CA GLU A 172 13.27 21.44 -7.08
C GLU A 172 12.68 21.42 -8.50
N ARG A 173 12.36 20.24 -9.02
CA ARG A 173 11.80 20.05 -10.36
C ARG A 173 10.33 20.41 -10.45
N THR A 174 9.53 20.08 -9.43
CA THR A 174 8.07 20.10 -9.51
C THR A 174 7.40 21.10 -8.57
N GLY A 175 8.09 21.57 -7.54
CA GLY A 175 7.53 22.35 -6.44
C GLY A 175 6.77 21.49 -5.41
N HIS A 176 6.64 20.18 -5.63
CA HIS A 176 5.95 19.27 -4.71
C HIS A 176 6.92 18.53 -3.80
N ARG A 177 6.49 18.29 -2.57
CA ARG A 177 7.17 17.39 -1.62
C ARG A 177 6.49 16.03 -1.63
N ILE A 178 7.27 14.97 -1.82
CA ILE A 178 6.76 13.60 -1.75
C ILE A 178 6.35 13.29 -0.31
N LEU A 179 5.18 12.71 -0.13
CA LEU A 179 4.71 12.18 1.15
C LEU A 179 5.25 10.76 1.30
N GLU A 180 6.26 10.60 2.16
CA GLU A 180 6.80 9.29 2.50
C GLU A 180 5.99 8.66 3.63
N ARG A 181 5.82 7.33 3.56
CA ARG A 181 5.10 6.54 4.54
C ARG A 181 5.76 5.17 4.70
N TYR A 182 5.49 4.49 5.83
CA TYR A 182 5.97 3.15 6.13
C TYR A 182 4.80 2.20 6.38
N GLY A 183 4.97 0.98 5.91
CA GLY A 183 4.09 -0.15 6.14
C GLY A 183 4.65 -1.41 5.50
N MET A 184 3.99 -2.52 5.76
CA MET A 184 4.40 -3.84 5.30
C MET A 184 3.16 -4.71 5.05
N THR A 185 3.34 -5.90 4.51
CA THR A 185 2.22 -6.78 4.17
C THR A 185 1.37 -7.14 5.39
N GLU A 186 2.01 -7.38 6.51
CA GLU A 186 1.40 -7.83 7.76
C GLU A 186 0.60 -6.73 8.49
N THR A 187 0.85 -5.46 8.14
CA THR A 187 0.25 -4.33 8.86
C THR A 187 -0.35 -3.26 7.96
N ASN A 188 -0.31 -3.44 6.64
CA ASN A 188 -0.61 -2.35 5.69
C ASN A 188 0.22 -1.09 6.02
N MET A 189 -0.40 0.07 6.27
CA MET A 189 0.32 1.31 6.58
C MET A 189 0.32 1.58 8.08
N ASN A 190 1.50 1.94 8.58
CA ASN A 190 1.74 2.19 10.01
C ASN A 190 2.01 3.66 10.31
N THR A 191 2.78 4.33 9.44
CA THR A 191 3.15 5.74 9.61
C THR A 191 2.97 6.52 8.33
N SER A 192 2.87 7.84 8.45
CA SER A 192 2.83 8.75 7.31
C SER A 192 3.41 10.10 7.67
N ASN A 193 4.13 10.72 6.74
CA ASN A 193 4.33 12.17 6.78
C ASN A 193 2.98 12.88 6.66
N PRO A 194 2.83 14.10 7.19
CA PRO A 194 1.56 14.80 7.19
C PRO A 194 1.14 15.23 5.78
N TYR A 195 -0.17 15.24 5.53
CA TYR A 195 -0.71 15.84 4.32
C TYR A 195 -0.47 17.35 4.32
N ASP A 196 -0.86 18.01 5.41
CA ASP A 196 -0.60 19.42 5.67
C ASP A 196 0.63 19.60 6.57
N GLY A 197 1.54 20.48 6.17
CA GLY A 197 2.75 20.78 6.94
C GLY A 197 4.04 20.19 6.35
N PRO A 198 5.12 20.15 7.16
CA PRO A 198 6.43 19.80 6.65
C PRO A 198 6.56 18.28 6.41
N ARG A 199 6.81 17.90 5.18
CA ARG A 199 7.24 16.55 4.81
C ARG A 199 8.75 16.51 4.80
N ARG A 200 9.34 15.69 5.67
CA ARG A 200 10.80 15.59 5.81
C ARG A 200 11.32 14.43 4.99
N GLY A 201 12.14 14.72 3.98
CA GLY A 201 12.81 13.69 3.18
C GLY A 201 13.66 12.75 4.06
N GLY A 202 13.60 11.45 3.77
CA GLY A 202 14.30 10.42 4.54
C GLY A 202 13.63 10.05 5.87
N THR A 203 12.38 10.50 6.10
CA THR A 203 11.58 10.07 7.26
C THR A 203 10.22 9.54 6.81
N VAL A 204 9.68 8.60 7.56
CA VAL A 204 8.38 7.99 7.26
C VAL A 204 7.21 8.59 8.06
N GLY A 205 7.47 9.70 8.75
CA GLY A 205 6.44 10.44 9.51
C GLY A 205 6.15 9.83 10.88
N THR A 206 4.91 10.03 11.33
CA THR A 206 4.43 9.62 12.65
C THR A 206 3.40 8.49 12.53
N PRO A 207 3.11 7.75 13.60
CA PRO A 207 2.07 6.72 13.59
C PRO A 207 0.73 7.28 13.08
N LEU A 208 0.04 6.46 12.29
CA LEU A 208 -1.32 6.76 11.83
C LEU A 208 -2.31 6.70 12.99
N PRO A 209 -3.46 7.40 12.92
CA PRO A 209 -4.52 7.27 13.91
C PRO A 209 -4.91 5.81 14.16
N GLY A 210 -4.99 5.43 15.44
CA GLY A 210 -5.29 4.05 15.85
C GLY A 210 -4.10 3.08 15.80
N VAL A 211 -2.93 3.53 15.35
CA VAL A 211 -1.69 2.74 15.33
C VAL A 211 -0.77 3.17 16.47
N GLU A 212 -0.40 2.22 17.29
CA GLU A 212 0.64 2.38 18.31
C GLU A 212 1.97 1.88 17.76
N LEU A 213 3.03 2.64 18.01
CA LEU A 213 4.37 2.30 17.55
C LEU A 213 5.37 2.54 18.68
N LYS A 214 6.28 1.61 18.88
CA LYS A 214 7.42 1.75 19.79
C LYS A 214 8.70 1.26 19.11
N ILE A 215 9.83 1.78 19.58
CA ILE A 215 11.16 1.34 19.15
C ILE A 215 11.74 0.53 20.32
N CYS A 216 12.09 -0.71 20.07
CA CYS A 216 12.54 -1.62 21.08
C CYS A 216 13.97 -2.12 20.83
N ASP A 217 14.66 -2.43 21.92
CA ASP A 217 15.91 -3.16 21.86
C ASP A 217 15.66 -4.57 21.28
N PRO A 218 16.42 -5.00 20.28
CA PRO A 218 16.19 -6.29 19.61
C PRO A 218 16.47 -7.52 20.50
N GLU A 219 17.29 -7.37 21.55
CA GLU A 219 17.68 -8.46 22.45
C GLU A 219 16.76 -8.56 23.66
N THR A 220 16.44 -7.42 24.27
CA THR A 220 15.65 -7.39 25.51
C THR A 220 14.15 -7.16 25.27
N GLY A 221 13.77 -6.54 24.15
CA GLY A 221 12.40 -6.12 23.84
C GLY A 221 11.94 -4.90 24.64
N GLU A 222 12.83 -4.27 25.42
CA GLU A 222 12.52 -3.05 26.17
C GLU A 222 12.38 -1.85 25.23
N THR A 223 11.43 -0.97 25.53
CA THR A 223 11.26 0.27 24.74
C THR A 223 12.46 1.18 24.96
N LEU A 224 13.07 1.60 23.85
CA LEU A 224 14.22 2.50 23.84
C LEU A 224 13.80 3.97 23.96
N PRO A 225 14.65 4.81 24.57
CA PRO A 225 14.48 6.25 24.59
C PRO A 225 14.45 6.85 23.17
N GLN A 226 13.84 8.03 23.03
CA GLN A 226 13.82 8.76 21.76
C GLN A 226 15.24 9.09 21.28
N GLY A 227 15.52 8.76 20.03
CA GLY A 227 16.82 8.96 19.38
C GLY A 227 17.69 7.71 19.30
N GLU A 228 17.34 6.65 20.02
CA GLU A 228 18.01 5.36 19.94
C GLU A 228 17.52 4.56 18.73
N ILE A 229 18.43 3.71 18.21
CA ILE A 229 18.14 2.83 17.05
C ILE A 229 17.71 1.46 17.57
N GLY A 230 16.56 0.98 17.10
CA GLY A 230 16.02 -0.31 17.50
C GLY A 230 15.06 -0.90 16.46
N VAL A 231 14.34 -1.93 16.89
CA VAL A 231 13.30 -2.59 16.09
C VAL A 231 11.96 -1.87 16.27
N VAL A 232 11.27 -1.68 15.17
CA VAL A 232 9.92 -1.09 15.17
C VAL A 232 8.91 -2.17 15.54
N GLU A 233 8.15 -1.94 16.60
CA GLU A 233 7.00 -2.76 16.97
C GLU A 233 5.70 -1.96 16.80
N VAL A 234 4.68 -2.61 16.22
CA VAL A 234 3.42 -1.96 15.82
C VAL A 234 2.23 -2.71 16.39
N ARG A 235 1.27 -1.97 16.93
CA ARG A 235 -0.04 -2.49 17.36
C ARG A 235 -1.16 -1.61 16.79
N GLY A 236 -2.23 -2.23 16.32
CA GLY A 236 -3.40 -1.51 15.82
C GLY A 236 -4.39 -2.43 15.09
N PRO A 237 -5.56 -1.91 14.71
CA PRO A 237 -6.57 -2.69 14.00
C PRO A 237 -6.12 -3.13 12.60
N ASN A 238 -5.06 -2.53 12.08
CA ASN A 238 -4.43 -2.85 10.79
C ASN A 238 -3.49 -4.05 10.84
N VAL A 239 -3.11 -4.54 12.04
CA VAL A 239 -2.18 -5.66 12.21
C VAL A 239 -2.89 -6.98 11.90
N PHE A 240 -2.26 -7.82 11.10
CA PHE A 240 -2.78 -9.08 10.60
C PHE A 240 -3.15 -10.09 11.70
N GLN A 241 -3.87 -11.16 11.33
CA GLN A 241 -4.26 -12.22 12.27
C GLN A 241 -3.16 -13.27 12.51
N GLY A 242 -2.03 -13.18 11.78
CA GLY A 242 -0.92 -14.12 11.85
C GLY A 242 -0.62 -14.78 10.49
N TYR A 243 0.31 -15.74 10.51
CA TYR A 243 0.72 -16.48 9.31
C TYR A 243 -0.02 -17.80 9.19
N TRP A 244 -0.57 -18.07 8.02
CA TRP A 244 -1.30 -19.29 7.71
C TRP A 244 -0.45 -20.55 7.95
N GLN A 245 -0.98 -21.46 8.78
CA GLN A 245 -0.32 -22.71 9.16
C GLN A 245 1.11 -22.56 9.71
N MET A 246 1.40 -21.41 10.35
CA MET A 246 2.70 -21.11 10.97
C MET A 246 2.50 -20.52 12.38
N PRO A 247 1.89 -21.27 13.34
CA PRO A 247 1.59 -20.72 14.67
C PRO A 247 2.84 -20.34 15.46
N GLU A 248 3.92 -21.10 15.36
CA GLU A 248 5.18 -20.81 16.03
C GLU A 248 5.81 -19.49 15.51
N LYS A 249 5.79 -19.30 14.19
CA LYS A 249 6.30 -18.06 13.58
C LYS A 249 5.41 -16.87 13.94
N THR A 250 4.09 -17.06 13.97
CA THR A 250 3.15 -16.03 14.42
C THR A 250 3.46 -15.65 15.87
N ALA A 251 3.60 -16.61 16.78
CA ALA A 251 3.91 -16.33 18.18
C ALA A 251 5.27 -15.67 18.39
N ALA A 252 6.23 -15.89 17.50
CA ALA A 252 7.55 -15.26 17.56
C ALA A 252 7.53 -13.78 17.13
N GLU A 253 6.65 -13.39 16.23
CA GLU A 253 6.61 -12.03 15.66
C GLU A 253 5.38 -11.22 16.13
N LEU A 254 4.25 -11.87 16.44
CA LEU A 254 3.06 -11.23 17.00
C LEU A 254 2.95 -11.55 18.49
N ARG A 255 3.27 -10.58 19.33
CA ARG A 255 3.31 -10.73 20.79
C ARG A 255 1.91 -10.87 21.39
N ALA A 256 1.83 -11.41 22.59
CA ALA A 256 0.56 -11.59 23.31
C ALA A 256 -0.16 -10.27 23.64
N ASP A 257 0.57 -9.15 23.73
CA ASP A 257 0.02 -7.81 23.91
C ASP A 257 -0.43 -7.14 22.59
N GLY A 258 -0.36 -7.87 21.48
CA GLY A 258 -0.81 -7.43 20.16
C GLY A 258 0.23 -6.62 19.37
N PHE A 259 1.44 -6.41 19.90
CA PHE A 259 2.52 -5.80 19.11
C PHE A 259 3.12 -6.82 18.13
N PHE A 260 3.28 -6.40 16.89
CA PHE A 260 3.98 -7.12 15.84
C PHE A 260 5.36 -6.51 15.61
N ILE A 261 6.38 -7.39 15.43
CA ILE A 261 7.81 -7.05 15.35
C ILE A 261 8.25 -6.99 13.88
#